data_ca13b3e2d38d1881c6ffedac1bac9e6e
#
_entry.id   ca13b3e2d38d1881c6ffedac1bac9e6e
#
_cell.length_a   1.000
_cell.length_b   1.000
_cell.length_c   1.000
_cell.angle_alpha   90.00
_cell.angle_beta   90.00
_cell.angle_gamma   90.00
#
_symmetry.space_group_name_H-M   'P 1'
#
loop_
_entity.id
_entity.type
_entity.pdbx_description
1 polymer ?
#
loop_
_entity_poly.entity_id
_entity_poly.type
_entity_poly.pdbx_seq_one_letter_code
_entity_poly.pdbx_strand_id
1 'polypeptide(L)'
;MLASRRGHVMLIEDKQGNQLLELIPLGEAELSSLAPLTHALVVARRVDDKHLLVFNRFRQYWELAGGLIDAGETPRACASRELHEESGLVCEPGALRFVGAMKFLLQPSKFHAEIHIEYGALYVTVIDQLSPFVPNEEISQLCWWDGDEAIGEISVIDRKLIELV
;
A
#
# COMPACT_ATOMS: atom_id res chain seq x y z
N MET A 1 -26.07 -2.28 -30.73
CA MET A 1 -24.88 -2.83 -30.03
C MET A 1 -24.61 -1.93 -28.84
N LEU A 2 -25.11 -2.32 -27.66
CA LEU A 2 -24.96 -1.54 -26.42
C LEU A 2 -23.59 -1.86 -25.81
N ALA A 3 -22.67 -0.92 -25.86
CA ALA A 3 -21.43 -0.99 -25.10
C ALA A 3 -21.78 -0.99 -23.62
N SER A 4 -21.57 -2.12 -22.97
CA SER A 4 -21.67 -2.27 -21.52
C SER A 4 -20.72 -1.28 -20.86
N ARG A 5 -21.25 -0.20 -20.30
CA ARG A 5 -20.55 0.62 -19.32
C ARG A 5 -20.40 -0.27 -18.07
N ARG A 6 -19.27 -0.96 -17.95
CA ARG A 6 -18.85 -1.52 -16.66
C ARG A 6 -18.58 -0.31 -15.79
N GLY A 7 -19.56 0.07 -14.96
CA GLY A 7 -19.34 1.03 -13.91
C GLY A 7 -18.21 0.45 -13.03
N HIS A 8 -17.17 1.22 -12.81
CA HIS A 8 -16.15 0.86 -11.82
C HIS A 8 -16.84 0.76 -10.48
N VAL A 9 -16.89 -0.44 -9.92
CA VAL A 9 -17.41 -0.63 -8.56
C VAL A 9 -16.29 -0.19 -7.64
N MET A 10 -16.43 0.98 -7.02
CA MET A 10 -15.55 1.46 -5.97
C MET A 10 -15.47 0.42 -4.86
N LEU A 11 -14.25 0.02 -4.46
CA LEU A 11 -14.04 -0.93 -3.37
C LEU A 11 -14.16 -0.25 -2.01
N ILE A 12 -13.60 0.95 -1.85
CA ILE A 12 -13.70 1.76 -0.64
C ILE A 12 -13.34 3.22 -0.92
N GLU A 13 -13.86 4.13 -0.10
CA GLU A 13 -13.54 5.56 -0.10
C GLU A 13 -13.10 6.00 1.30
N ASP A 14 -12.07 6.84 1.39
CA ASP A 14 -11.66 7.48 2.62
C ASP A 14 -12.45 8.78 2.90
N LYS A 15 -12.24 9.38 4.08
CA LYS A 15 -12.95 10.62 4.47
C LYS A 15 -12.52 11.86 3.66
N GLN A 16 -11.44 11.79 2.92
CA GLN A 16 -10.98 12.83 1.99
C GLN A 16 -11.61 12.68 0.60
N GLY A 17 -12.31 11.56 0.34
CA GLY A 17 -12.90 11.24 -0.96
C GLY A 17 -11.94 10.54 -1.92
N ASN A 18 -10.78 10.10 -1.46
CA ASN A 18 -9.90 9.24 -2.25
C ASN A 18 -10.50 7.83 -2.29
N GLN A 19 -10.44 7.19 -3.44
CA GLN A 19 -11.09 5.91 -3.68
C GLN A 19 -10.10 4.86 -4.16
N LEU A 20 -10.16 3.68 -3.57
CA LEU A 20 -9.65 2.47 -4.19
C LEU A 20 -10.74 1.93 -5.10
N LEU A 21 -10.53 2.01 -6.40
CA LEU A 21 -11.49 1.57 -7.41
C LEU A 21 -11.40 0.08 -7.67
N GLU A 22 -10.19 -0.44 -7.76
CA GLU A 22 -9.97 -1.81 -8.20
C GLU A 22 -8.60 -2.33 -7.72
N LEU A 23 -8.54 -3.62 -7.41
CA LEU A 23 -7.30 -4.38 -7.37
C LEU A 23 -7.26 -5.24 -8.64
N ILE A 24 -6.44 -4.83 -9.60
CA ILE A 24 -6.38 -5.40 -10.95
C ILE A 24 -5.50 -6.65 -10.93
N PRO A 25 -6.04 -7.85 -11.24
CA PRO A 25 -5.25 -9.06 -11.36
C PRO A 25 -4.52 -9.05 -12.72
N LEU A 26 -3.22 -8.84 -12.69
CA LEU A 26 -2.34 -8.87 -13.87
C LEU A 26 -0.98 -9.43 -13.49
N GLY A 27 -0.17 -9.76 -14.49
CA GLY A 27 1.22 -10.13 -14.25
C GLY A 27 2.08 -8.91 -13.88
N GLU A 28 3.09 -9.07 -13.03
CA GLU A 28 3.93 -7.95 -12.60
C GLU A 28 4.61 -7.24 -13.78
N ALA A 29 4.99 -7.97 -14.82
CA ALA A 29 5.57 -7.39 -16.04
C ALA A 29 4.61 -6.44 -16.77
N GLU A 30 3.31 -6.59 -16.58
CA GLU A 30 2.28 -5.75 -17.21
C GLU A 30 2.11 -4.40 -16.48
N LEU A 31 2.70 -4.22 -15.29
CA LEU A 31 2.68 -2.93 -14.59
C LEU A 31 3.19 -1.78 -15.44
N SER A 32 4.14 -2.03 -16.33
CA SER A 32 4.69 -1.02 -17.25
C SER A 32 3.67 -0.44 -18.22
N SER A 33 2.52 -1.10 -18.41
CA SER A 33 1.41 -0.61 -19.25
C SER A 33 0.49 0.38 -18.51
N LEU A 34 0.62 0.51 -17.20
CA LEU A 34 -0.19 1.39 -16.37
C LEU A 34 0.52 2.72 -16.14
N ALA A 35 -0.17 3.83 -16.36
CA ALA A 35 0.38 5.16 -16.18
C ALA A 35 -0.69 6.13 -15.62
N PRO A 36 -0.32 6.93 -14.63
CA PRO A 36 0.93 6.90 -13.88
C PRO A 36 0.98 5.77 -12.84
N LEU A 37 2.07 5.03 -12.78
CA LEU A 37 2.38 4.06 -11.74
C LEU A 37 3.30 4.77 -10.72
N THR A 38 2.78 5.09 -9.54
CA THR A 38 3.40 6.08 -8.66
C THR A 38 3.97 5.48 -7.38
N HIS A 39 3.41 4.41 -6.85
CA HIS A 39 3.78 3.88 -5.55
C HIS A 39 3.68 2.36 -5.44
N ALA A 40 4.28 1.83 -4.38
CA ALA A 40 4.19 0.42 -4.02
C ALA A 40 3.86 0.28 -2.53
N LEU A 41 2.98 -0.66 -2.19
CA LEU A 41 2.60 -0.99 -0.82
C LEU A 41 2.91 -2.45 -0.51
N VAL A 42 3.16 -2.74 0.76
CA VAL A 42 3.44 -4.09 1.24
C VAL A 42 2.50 -4.48 2.38
N VAL A 43 1.76 -5.55 2.19
CA VAL A 43 1.11 -6.25 3.30
C VAL A 43 2.13 -7.23 3.87
N ALA A 44 2.82 -6.84 4.93
CA ALA A 44 3.74 -7.70 5.66
C ALA A 44 2.99 -8.42 6.77
N ARG A 45 3.01 -9.75 6.75
CA ARG A 45 2.35 -10.60 7.73
C ARG A 45 3.39 -11.39 8.52
N ARG A 46 3.20 -11.46 9.83
CA ARG A 46 3.98 -12.32 10.70
C ARG A 46 3.46 -13.75 10.67
N VAL A 47 4.27 -14.71 11.09
CA VAL A 47 3.91 -16.14 11.09
C VAL A 47 2.69 -16.50 11.96
N ASP A 48 2.31 -15.62 12.91
CA ASP A 48 1.10 -15.73 13.74
C ASP A 48 -0.10 -14.94 13.19
N ASP A 49 -0.10 -14.65 11.89
CA ASP A 49 -1.15 -13.95 11.15
C ASP A 49 -1.40 -12.49 11.53
N LYS A 50 -0.48 -11.86 12.28
CA LYS A 50 -0.55 -10.42 12.55
C LYS A 50 0.04 -9.61 11.39
N HIS A 51 -0.59 -8.49 11.08
CA HIS A 51 -0.17 -7.61 9.99
C HIS A 51 0.63 -6.42 10.52
N LEU A 52 1.69 -6.07 9.82
CA LEU A 52 2.47 -4.87 10.12
C LEU A 52 1.67 -3.62 9.76
N LEU A 53 1.53 -2.72 10.71
CA LEU A 53 1.09 -1.34 10.49
C LEU A 53 2.11 -0.38 11.06
N VAL A 54 2.31 0.74 10.39
CA VAL A 54 3.20 1.83 10.79
C VAL A 54 2.37 3.07 11.07
N PHE A 55 2.72 3.84 12.13
CA PHE A 55 2.02 5.07 12.47
C PHE A 55 2.73 6.27 11.83
N ASN A 56 2.08 6.88 10.85
CA ASN A 56 2.59 8.03 10.12
C ASN A 56 2.36 9.33 10.90
N ARG A 57 3.45 10.05 11.21
CA ARG A 57 3.42 11.31 11.99
C ARG A 57 2.69 12.44 11.30
N PHE A 58 2.74 12.48 9.97
CA PHE A 58 2.13 13.55 9.18
C PHE A 58 0.65 13.32 8.96
N ARG A 59 0.26 12.05 8.74
CA ARG A 59 -1.13 11.66 8.48
C ARG A 59 -1.93 11.37 9.73
N GLN A 60 -1.23 11.05 10.84
CA GLN A 60 -1.82 10.76 12.16
C GLN A 60 -2.76 9.54 12.17
N TYR A 61 -2.42 8.51 11.39
CA TYR A 61 -3.10 7.22 11.41
C TYR A 61 -2.14 6.07 11.09
N TRP A 62 -2.61 4.85 11.34
CA TRP A 62 -1.92 3.62 11.00
C TRP A 62 -2.11 3.27 9.53
N GLU A 63 -1.06 2.83 8.85
CA GLU A 63 -1.07 2.48 7.44
C GLU A 63 -0.14 1.30 7.13
N LEU A 64 -0.27 0.74 5.94
CA LEU A 64 0.69 -0.22 5.39
C LEU A 64 2.03 0.46 5.11
N ALA A 65 3.12 -0.29 5.19
CA ALA A 65 4.40 0.19 4.72
C ALA A 65 4.38 0.35 3.20
N GLY A 66 4.96 1.44 2.71
CA GLY A 66 5.06 1.73 1.29
C GLY A 66 5.24 3.21 0.99
N GLY A 67 5.53 3.52 -0.25
CA GLY A 67 5.78 4.89 -0.67
C GLY A 67 5.96 5.04 -2.17
N LEU A 68 6.48 6.20 -2.55
CA LEU A 68 6.66 6.57 -3.95
C LEU A 68 7.82 5.80 -4.59
N ILE A 69 7.61 5.40 -5.83
CA ILE A 69 8.64 4.77 -6.66
C ILE A 69 9.60 5.85 -7.14
N ASP A 70 10.88 5.71 -6.83
CA ASP A 70 11.92 6.62 -7.27
C ASP A 70 12.22 6.50 -8.77
N ALA A 71 12.80 7.53 -9.35
CA ALA A 71 13.19 7.52 -10.76
C ALA A 71 14.18 6.38 -11.05
N GLY A 72 13.82 5.48 -11.96
CA GLY A 72 14.63 4.31 -12.32
C GLY A 72 14.49 3.11 -11.37
N GLU A 73 13.68 3.23 -10.32
CA GLU A 73 13.39 2.15 -9.40
C GLU A 73 12.26 1.25 -9.93
N THR A 74 12.34 -0.04 -9.69
CA THR A 74 11.21 -0.93 -9.94
C THR A 74 10.20 -0.88 -8.78
N PRO A 75 8.90 -1.13 -9.02
CA PRO A 75 7.92 -1.19 -7.92
C PRO A 75 8.30 -2.18 -6.82
N ARG A 76 8.90 -3.31 -7.18
CA ARG A 76 9.38 -4.34 -6.25
C ARG A 76 10.54 -3.85 -5.39
N ALA A 77 11.50 -3.13 -5.98
CA ALA A 77 12.61 -2.51 -5.25
C ALA A 77 12.10 -1.42 -4.29
N CYS A 78 11.16 -0.59 -4.75
CA CYS A 78 10.48 0.39 -3.92
C CYS A 78 9.80 -0.27 -2.71
N ALA A 79 9.01 -1.32 -2.91
CA ALA A 79 8.34 -2.03 -1.84
C ALA A 79 9.32 -2.57 -0.78
N SER A 80 10.44 -3.14 -1.21
CA SER A 80 11.50 -3.63 -0.30
C SER A 80 12.17 -2.49 0.46
N ARG A 81 12.52 -1.39 -0.23
CA ARG A 81 13.15 -0.20 0.36
C ARG A 81 12.23 0.46 1.39
N GLU A 82 10.99 0.74 1.03
CA GLU A 82 10.02 1.39 1.92
C GLU A 82 9.72 0.54 3.16
N LEU A 83 9.56 -0.78 3.01
CA LEU A 83 9.38 -1.67 4.14
C LEU A 83 10.55 -1.55 5.13
N HIS A 84 11.79 -1.48 4.62
CA HIS A 84 12.96 -1.32 5.45
C HIS A 84 13.02 0.07 6.11
N GLU A 85 12.82 1.13 5.36
CA GLU A 85 12.88 2.53 5.85
C GLU A 85 11.85 2.80 6.93
N GLU A 86 10.65 2.27 6.78
CA GLU A 86 9.52 2.54 7.68
C GLU A 86 9.45 1.59 8.89
N SER A 87 9.99 0.39 8.78
CA SER A 87 9.88 -0.62 9.86
C SER A 87 11.20 -1.19 10.37
N GLY A 88 12.30 -0.98 9.68
CA GLY A 88 13.58 -1.62 9.97
C GLY A 88 13.66 -3.09 9.54
N LEU A 89 12.58 -3.65 8.98
CA LEU A 89 12.57 -5.04 8.53
C LEU A 89 13.30 -5.17 7.19
N VAL A 90 14.16 -6.16 7.10
CA VAL A 90 14.87 -6.48 5.86
C VAL A 90 14.09 -7.56 5.12
N CYS A 91 13.64 -7.26 3.92
CA CYS A 91 12.97 -8.18 3.03
C CYS A 91 13.58 -8.03 1.63
N GLU A 92 14.28 -9.06 1.18
CA GLU A 92 14.83 -9.05 -0.17
C GLU A 92 13.71 -8.90 -1.21
N PRO A 93 13.92 -8.14 -2.31
CA PRO A 93 12.89 -7.97 -3.34
C PRO A 93 12.30 -9.29 -3.85
N GLY A 94 13.11 -10.33 -3.96
CA GLY A 94 12.68 -11.67 -4.39
C GLY A 94 11.76 -12.40 -3.42
N ALA A 95 11.73 -12.01 -2.15
CA ALA A 95 10.83 -12.57 -1.13
C ALA A 95 9.44 -11.94 -1.13
N LEU A 96 9.26 -10.84 -1.84
CA LEU A 96 7.96 -10.22 -2.04
C LEU A 96 7.15 -10.98 -3.09
N ARG A 97 5.90 -11.32 -2.78
CA ARG A 97 4.94 -11.86 -3.75
C ARG A 97 4.07 -10.72 -4.29
N PHE A 98 4.09 -10.53 -5.60
CA PHE A 98 3.20 -9.58 -6.26
C PHE A 98 1.75 -10.06 -6.21
N VAL A 99 0.82 -9.16 -5.89
CA VAL A 99 -0.63 -9.44 -5.79
C VAL A 99 -1.39 -8.90 -6.99
N GLY A 100 -1.14 -7.65 -7.35
CA GLY A 100 -1.86 -6.97 -8.42
C GLY A 100 -1.57 -5.47 -8.42
N ALA A 101 -2.18 -4.76 -9.37
CA ALA A 101 -2.14 -3.31 -9.42
C ALA A 101 -3.36 -2.71 -8.73
N MET A 102 -3.12 -1.75 -7.86
CA MET A 102 -4.16 -0.93 -7.25
C MET A 102 -4.50 0.23 -8.18
N LYS A 103 -5.78 0.49 -8.40
CA LYS A 103 -6.27 1.65 -9.15
C LYS A 103 -6.98 2.61 -8.22
N PHE A 104 -6.50 3.83 -8.17
CA PHE A 104 -7.04 4.88 -7.32
C PHE A 104 -7.66 6.03 -8.11
N LEU A 105 -8.71 6.63 -7.56
CA LEU A 105 -9.15 7.97 -7.90
C LEU A 105 -8.80 8.87 -6.72
N LEU A 106 -7.94 9.84 -6.96
CA LEU A 106 -7.41 10.73 -5.92
C LEU A 106 -7.98 12.14 -6.06
N GLN A 107 -8.28 12.74 -4.90
CA GLN A 107 -8.75 14.10 -4.80
C GLN A 107 -7.61 15.11 -4.98
N PRO A 108 -7.92 16.37 -5.29
CA PRO A 108 -6.90 17.41 -5.40
C PRO A 108 -6.05 17.51 -4.14
N SER A 109 -4.75 17.73 -4.33
CA SER A 109 -3.77 17.87 -3.28
C SER A 109 -2.80 19.01 -3.60
N LYS A 110 -1.87 19.29 -2.70
CA LYS A 110 -0.79 20.25 -2.98
C LYS A 110 0.14 19.85 -4.14
N PHE A 111 0.09 18.58 -4.54
CA PHE A 111 0.91 18.05 -5.64
C PHE A 111 0.15 17.96 -6.97
N HIS A 112 -1.20 17.80 -6.90
CA HIS A 112 -2.08 17.67 -8.05
C HIS A 112 -3.33 18.50 -7.82
N ALA A 113 -3.57 19.48 -8.70
CA ALA A 113 -4.67 20.42 -8.56
C ALA A 113 -6.06 19.84 -8.91
N GLU A 114 -6.08 18.69 -9.60
CA GLU A 114 -7.32 18.08 -10.12
C GLU A 114 -7.49 16.65 -9.62
N ILE A 115 -8.74 16.17 -9.67
CA ILE A 115 -9.06 14.75 -9.48
C ILE A 115 -8.37 13.94 -10.59
N HIS A 116 -7.68 12.87 -10.23
CA HIS A 116 -6.93 12.07 -11.20
C HIS A 116 -6.89 10.59 -10.80
N ILE A 117 -6.52 9.76 -11.77
CA ILE A 117 -6.27 8.34 -11.58
C ILE A 117 -4.77 8.10 -11.37
N GLU A 118 -4.44 7.28 -10.39
CA GLU A 118 -3.09 6.73 -10.19
C GLU A 118 -3.16 5.21 -10.01
N TYR A 119 -2.02 4.58 -10.27
CA TYR A 119 -1.83 3.15 -10.05
C TYR A 119 -0.70 2.93 -9.05
N GLY A 120 -0.82 1.86 -8.27
CA GLY A 120 0.21 1.37 -7.37
C GLY A 120 0.37 -0.14 -7.50
N ALA A 121 1.51 -0.65 -7.07
CA ALA A 121 1.78 -2.08 -7.00
C ALA A 121 1.57 -2.60 -5.57
N LEU A 122 0.85 -3.72 -5.42
CA LEU A 122 0.63 -4.36 -4.12
C LEU A 122 1.47 -5.64 -4.01
N TYR A 123 2.21 -5.74 -2.93
CA TYR A 123 3.00 -6.91 -2.57
C TYR A 123 2.59 -7.47 -1.22
N VAL A 124 2.87 -8.75 -1.01
CA VAL A 124 2.76 -9.41 0.29
C VAL A 124 4.04 -10.14 0.62
N THR A 125 4.36 -10.22 1.90
CA THR A 125 5.45 -11.04 2.40
C THR A 125 5.13 -11.60 3.78
N VAL A 126 5.82 -12.69 4.16
CA VAL A 126 5.75 -13.25 5.51
C VAL A 126 7.06 -12.94 6.21
N ILE A 127 6.97 -12.35 7.40
CA ILE A 127 8.11 -12.00 8.24
C ILE A 127 8.26 -13.06 9.32
N ASP A 128 9.40 -13.72 9.33
CA ASP A 128 9.78 -14.73 10.32
C ASP A 128 10.84 -14.22 11.31
N GLN A 129 11.58 -13.16 10.94
CA GLN A 129 12.59 -12.53 11.77
C GLN A 129 12.25 -11.08 12.03
N LEU A 130 12.15 -10.71 13.31
CA LEU A 130 11.90 -9.33 13.72
C LEU A 130 13.23 -8.59 13.88
N SER A 131 13.25 -7.34 13.45
CA SER A 131 14.33 -6.39 13.70
C SER A 131 13.87 -5.35 14.71
N PRO A 132 14.77 -4.77 15.52
CA PRO A 132 14.43 -3.64 16.35
C PRO A 132 13.92 -2.47 15.50
N PHE A 133 12.77 -1.92 15.88
CA PHE A 133 12.24 -0.71 15.24
C PHE A 133 12.85 0.54 15.89
N VAL A 134 13.30 1.47 15.06
CA VAL A 134 13.76 2.78 15.49
C VAL A 134 12.87 3.84 14.83
N PRO A 135 12.16 4.66 15.63
CA PRO A 135 11.35 5.75 15.09
C PRO A 135 12.19 6.72 14.24
N ASN A 136 11.59 7.22 13.17
CA ASN A 136 12.21 8.20 12.28
C ASN A 136 11.33 9.46 12.13
N GLU A 137 11.66 10.33 11.18
CA GLU A 137 10.93 11.58 10.98
C GLU A 137 9.49 11.35 10.51
N GLU A 138 9.23 10.28 9.77
CA GLU A 138 7.92 9.94 9.21
C GLU A 138 7.14 8.97 10.09
N ILE A 139 7.77 7.89 10.55
CA ILE A 139 7.14 6.82 11.29
C ILE A 139 7.54 6.87 12.77
N SER A 140 6.54 7.01 13.65
CA SER A 140 6.76 7.08 15.10
C SER A 140 6.58 5.77 15.84
N GLN A 141 5.74 4.87 15.33
CA GLN A 141 5.37 3.63 15.99
C GLN A 141 5.15 2.52 14.96
N LEU A 142 5.34 1.28 15.41
CA LEU A 142 5.08 0.06 14.67
C LEU A 142 4.12 -0.82 15.48
N CYS A 143 3.16 -1.45 14.82
CA CYS A 143 2.21 -2.38 15.42
C CYS A 143 2.10 -3.66 14.59
N TRP A 144 2.07 -4.80 15.29
CA TRP A 144 1.65 -6.07 14.72
C TRP A 144 0.17 -6.30 15.06
N TRP A 145 -0.70 -5.85 14.17
CA TRP A 145 -2.14 -5.83 14.36
C TRP A 145 -2.79 -7.18 14.02
N ASP A 146 -3.67 -7.66 14.90
CA ASP A 146 -4.38 -8.93 14.75
C ASP A 146 -5.73 -8.84 14.01
N GLY A 147 -6.15 -7.64 13.63
CA GLY A 147 -7.43 -7.39 12.95
C GLY A 147 -8.56 -6.96 13.89
N ASP A 148 -8.48 -7.30 15.16
CA ASP A 148 -9.56 -7.06 16.14
C ASP A 148 -9.19 -5.99 17.17
N GLU A 149 -7.91 -5.83 17.48
CA GLU A 149 -7.45 -4.86 18.47
C GLU A 149 -7.69 -3.43 18.03
N ALA A 150 -8.28 -2.63 18.95
CA ALA A 150 -8.45 -1.20 18.72
C ALA A 150 -7.13 -0.47 18.98
N ILE A 151 -6.44 -0.07 17.92
CA ILE A 151 -5.16 0.65 17.97
C ILE A 151 -5.27 2.14 17.63
N GLY A 152 -6.48 2.61 17.33
CA GLY A 152 -6.75 3.95 16.84
C GLY A 152 -7.18 3.95 15.38
N GLU A 153 -7.03 5.12 14.71
CA GLU A 153 -7.43 5.25 13.30
C GLU A 153 -6.47 4.50 12.38
N ILE A 154 -7.04 3.64 11.54
CA ILE A 154 -6.32 2.94 10.48
C ILE A 154 -6.82 3.49 9.14
N SER A 155 -5.90 3.70 8.17
CA SER A 155 -6.27 3.98 6.79
C SER A 155 -7.29 2.95 6.30
N VAL A 156 -8.49 3.41 5.93
CA VAL A 156 -9.58 2.52 5.49
C VAL A 156 -9.23 1.81 4.19
N ILE A 157 -8.44 2.46 3.33
CA ILE A 157 -7.93 1.88 2.08
C ILE A 157 -6.96 0.75 2.40
N ASP A 158 -6.01 0.97 3.29
CA ASP A 158 -5.00 -0.02 3.64
C ASP A 158 -5.61 -1.21 4.38
N ARG A 159 -6.56 -0.95 5.28
CA ARG A 159 -7.35 -2.00 5.90
C ARG A 159 -8.09 -2.84 4.86
N LYS A 160 -8.67 -2.21 3.84
CA LYS A 160 -9.33 -2.92 2.74
C LYS A 160 -8.35 -3.77 1.94
N LEU A 161 -7.15 -3.30 1.69
CA LEU A 161 -6.09 -4.06 1.00
C LEU A 161 -5.69 -5.30 1.80
N ILE A 162 -5.59 -5.20 3.14
CA ILE A 162 -5.34 -6.37 4.01
C ILE A 162 -6.46 -7.42 3.87
N GLU A 163 -7.72 -7.00 3.78
CA GLU A 163 -8.86 -7.91 3.61
C GLU A 163 -8.89 -8.63 2.25
N LEU A 164 -8.22 -8.08 1.24
CA LEU A 164 -8.22 -8.59 -0.14
C LEU A 164 -7.09 -9.60 -0.44
N VAL A 165 -6.13 -9.81 0.49
CA VAL A 165 -4.94 -10.63 0.25
C VAL A 165 -4.82 -11.81 1.21
#